data_2117f8bbe4b6bab378590c1516f12e54
#
_entry.id   2117f8bbe4b6bab378590c1516f12e54
#
_cell.length_a   1.000
_cell.length_b   1.000
_cell.length_c   1.000
_cell.angle_alpha   90.00
_cell.angle_beta   90.00
_cell.angle_gamma   90.00
#
_symmetry.space_group_name_H-M   'P 1'
#
loop_
_entity.id
_entity.type
_entity.pdbx_description
1 polymer ?
#
loop_
_entity_poly.entity_id
_entity_poly.type
_entity_poly.pdbx_seq_one_letter_code
_entity_poly.pdbx_strand_id
1 'polypeptide(L)'
;MHTSFSFDLNDYIYFDASHASNRKTRKSHSGYVIFVNSAPILWYSKRQNTVEASTFGSEFIALKACIEAITHLRYKLQMFGIPLATDHETGKAKATMVMCDNESVVKNSTMVESVLNKKHNSIAYHYARWNVAAGVVQLSWVNGDLNIADLFTKRLGQDRREFLLGEFTY
;
A
#
# COMPACT_ATOMS: atom_id res chain seq x y z
N MET A 1 23.75 2.73 28.64
CA MET A 1 23.13 3.36 27.45
C MET A 1 22.15 2.36 26.86
N HIS A 2 20.85 2.50 27.16
CA HIS A 2 19.83 1.71 26.48
C HIS A 2 19.62 2.35 25.12
N THR A 3 20.16 1.74 24.08
CA THR A 3 19.72 2.01 22.70
C THR A 3 18.30 1.47 22.58
N SER A 4 17.31 2.34 22.68
CA SER A 4 15.93 1.98 22.39
C SER A 4 15.85 1.63 20.90
N PHE A 5 15.77 0.34 20.59
CA PHE A 5 15.39 -0.12 19.27
C PHE A 5 13.95 0.33 19.02
N SER A 6 13.77 1.38 18.26
CA SER A 6 12.45 1.71 17.70
C SER A 6 12.41 1.20 16.26
N PHE A 7 11.42 0.38 15.95
CA PHE A 7 11.14 0.03 14.56
C PHE A 7 10.55 1.26 13.88
N ASP A 8 11.31 1.83 12.97
CA ASP A 8 10.82 2.86 12.09
C ASP A 8 10.14 2.18 10.88
N LEU A 9 8.79 2.15 10.88
CA LEU A 9 8.01 1.79 9.71
C LEU A 9 7.99 2.95 8.69
N ASN A 10 9.01 3.81 8.70
CA ASN A 10 9.17 4.89 7.73
C ASN A 10 9.65 4.40 6.36
N ASP A 11 9.92 3.10 6.23
CA ASP A 11 10.26 2.53 4.95
C ASP A 11 8.99 2.44 4.09
N TYR A 12 9.14 2.86 2.86
CA TYR A 12 8.04 2.97 1.92
C TYR A 12 7.37 1.62 1.67
N ILE A 13 6.05 1.62 1.72
CA ILE A 13 5.23 0.50 1.31
C ILE A 13 4.66 0.82 -0.05
N TYR A 14 4.79 -0.09 -0.99
CA TYR A 14 4.27 0.08 -2.34
C TYR A 14 3.10 -0.86 -2.56
N PHE A 15 2.06 -0.38 -3.23
CA PHE A 15 0.99 -1.22 -3.74
C PHE A 15 0.64 -0.86 -5.17
N ASP A 16 0.03 -1.81 -5.87
CA ASP A 16 -0.45 -1.66 -7.25
C ASP A 16 -1.62 -2.60 -7.53
N ALA A 17 -2.39 -2.27 -8.56
CA ALA A 17 -3.35 -3.19 -9.15
C ALA A 17 -3.26 -3.21 -10.67
N SER A 18 -2.98 -4.37 -11.24
CA SER A 18 -3.09 -4.60 -12.68
C SER A 18 -4.55 -4.83 -13.07
N HIS A 19 -5.22 -3.76 -13.56
CA HIS A 19 -6.65 -3.80 -13.90
C HIS A 19 -6.95 -4.78 -15.02
N ALA A 20 -7.95 -5.65 -14.82
CA ALA A 20 -8.49 -6.60 -15.79
C ALA A 20 -7.40 -7.42 -16.53
N SER A 21 -6.27 -7.69 -15.88
CA SER A 21 -5.09 -8.33 -16.47
C SER A 21 -5.34 -9.79 -16.89
N ASN A 22 -6.29 -10.47 -16.28
CA ASN A 22 -6.68 -11.81 -16.71
C ASN A 22 -7.62 -11.74 -17.91
N ARG A 23 -7.13 -12.11 -19.08
CA ARG A 23 -7.89 -12.02 -20.35
C ARG A 23 -9.18 -12.85 -20.36
N LYS A 24 -9.22 -13.98 -19.65
CA LYS A 24 -10.40 -14.87 -19.62
C LYS A 24 -11.45 -14.41 -18.62
N THR A 25 -11.02 -14.05 -17.42
CA THR A 25 -11.96 -13.73 -16.31
C THR A 25 -12.14 -12.23 -16.11
N ARG A 26 -11.34 -11.40 -16.76
CA ARG A 26 -11.29 -9.93 -16.59
C ARG A 26 -11.03 -9.47 -15.13
N LYS A 27 -10.56 -10.38 -14.29
CA LYS A 27 -10.17 -10.06 -12.91
C LYS A 27 -8.83 -9.35 -12.87
N SER A 28 -8.74 -8.40 -11.99
CA SER A 28 -7.52 -7.64 -11.69
C SER A 28 -6.58 -8.44 -10.79
N HIS A 29 -5.34 -8.01 -10.70
CA HIS A 29 -4.33 -8.55 -9.79
C HIS A 29 -3.92 -7.47 -8.81
N SER A 30 -3.89 -7.78 -7.53
CA SER A 30 -3.38 -6.88 -6.48
C SER A 30 -2.00 -7.32 -6.05
N GLY A 31 -1.13 -6.36 -5.82
CA GLY A 31 0.20 -6.58 -5.28
C GLY A 31 0.58 -5.50 -4.28
N TYR A 32 1.35 -5.87 -3.28
CA TYR A 32 2.03 -4.92 -2.40
C TYR A 32 3.32 -5.52 -1.85
N VAL A 33 4.19 -4.65 -1.40
CA VAL A 33 5.40 -5.00 -0.66
C VAL A 33 5.57 -4.07 0.53
N ILE A 34 5.93 -4.64 1.68
CA ILE A 34 6.16 -3.93 2.93
C ILE A 34 7.64 -4.09 3.29
N PHE A 35 8.30 -2.95 3.45
CA PHE A 35 9.67 -2.88 3.95
C PHE A 35 9.68 -2.52 5.43
N VAL A 36 10.69 -2.98 6.14
CA VAL A 36 11.03 -2.55 7.50
C VAL A 36 12.54 -2.39 7.56
N ASN A 37 13.01 -1.20 7.89
CA ASN A 37 14.44 -0.86 7.89
C ASN A 37 15.11 -1.23 6.55
N SER A 38 14.49 -0.84 5.43
CA SER A 38 14.92 -1.11 4.05
C SER A 38 14.94 -2.60 3.64
N ALA A 39 14.49 -3.51 4.49
CA ALA A 39 14.37 -4.92 4.14
C ALA A 39 12.93 -5.29 3.77
N PRO A 40 12.69 -5.96 2.63
CA PRO A 40 11.37 -6.44 2.28
C PRO A 40 10.98 -7.61 3.19
N ILE A 41 9.96 -7.41 4.02
CA ILE A 41 9.55 -8.42 5.01
C ILE A 41 8.25 -9.12 4.66
N LEU A 42 7.43 -8.48 3.85
CA LEU A 42 6.14 -9.05 3.43
C LEU A 42 5.80 -8.57 2.03
N TRP A 43 5.47 -9.49 1.14
CA TRP A 43 4.97 -9.21 -0.20
C TRP A 43 3.74 -10.05 -0.52
N TYR A 44 2.95 -9.56 -1.44
CA TYR A 44 1.69 -10.16 -1.81
C TYR A 44 1.44 -10.01 -3.30
N SER A 45 0.94 -11.07 -3.90
CA SER A 45 0.52 -11.09 -5.30
C SER A 45 -0.67 -12.03 -5.44
N LYS A 46 -1.86 -11.49 -5.68
CA LYS A 46 -3.08 -12.31 -5.81
C LYS A 46 -4.10 -11.70 -6.76
N ARG A 47 -4.74 -12.58 -7.50
CA ARG A 47 -5.89 -12.21 -8.32
C ARG A 47 -7.05 -11.79 -7.44
N GLN A 48 -7.69 -10.67 -7.77
CA GLN A 48 -8.89 -10.18 -7.06
C GLN A 48 -10.07 -11.15 -7.25
N ASN A 49 -10.91 -11.26 -6.25
CA ASN A 49 -12.09 -12.14 -6.30
C ASN A 49 -13.21 -11.53 -7.16
N THR A 50 -13.29 -10.21 -7.23
CA THR A 50 -14.28 -9.44 -7.98
C THR A 50 -13.74 -8.98 -9.33
N VAL A 51 -14.63 -8.62 -10.24
CA VAL A 51 -14.30 -7.94 -11.51
C VAL A 51 -14.65 -6.47 -11.31
N GLU A 52 -13.63 -5.62 -11.40
CA GLU A 52 -13.81 -4.18 -11.26
C GLU A 52 -14.02 -3.52 -12.61
N ALA A 53 -14.93 -2.57 -12.66
CA ALA A 53 -15.27 -1.85 -13.88
C ALA A 53 -14.24 -0.77 -14.26
N SER A 54 -13.27 -0.49 -13.39
CA SER A 54 -12.27 0.57 -13.60
C SER A 54 -10.97 0.29 -12.87
N THR A 55 -9.88 0.88 -13.37
CA THR A 55 -8.57 0.89 -12.71
C THR A 55 -8.68 1.44 -11.29
N PHE A 56 -9.41 2.54 -11.10
CA PHE A 56 -9.68 3.15 -9.80
C PHE A 56 -10.24 2.15 -8.78
N GLY A 57 -11.23 1.32 -9.18
CA GLY A 57 -11.82 0.31 -8.29
C GLY A 57 -10.83 -0.79 -7.92
N SER A 58 -10.07 -1.30 -8.88
CA SER A 58 -9.06 -2.33 -8.63
C SER A 58 -7.94 -1.83 -7.72
N GLU A 59 -7.55 -0.56 -7.86
CA GLU A 59 -6.56 0.08 -6.97
C GLU A 59 -7.07 0.20 -5.53
N PHE A 60 -8.32 0.60 -5.32
CA PHE A 60 -8.88 0.65 -3.96
C PHE A 60 -8.97 -0.72 -3.29
N ILE A 61 -9.21 -1.79 -4.05
CA ILE A 61 -9.17 -3.16 -3.51
C ILE A 61 -7.74 -3.54 -3.11
N ALA A 62 -6.73 -3.19 -3.93
CA ALA A 62 -5.34 -3.43 -3.61
C ALA A 62 -4.90 -2.61 -2.38
N LEU A 63 -5.26 -1.34 -2.33
CA LEU A 63 -4.99 -0.46 -1.20
C LEU A 63 -5.62 -0.99 0.10
N LYS A 64 -6.88 -1.43 0.05
CA LYS A 64 -7.54 -2.04 1.22
C LYS A 64 -6.76 -3.25 1.73
N ALA A 65 -6.36 -4.16 0.86
CA ALA A 65 -5.58 -5.35 1.24
C ALA A 65 -4.21 -4.97 1.85
N CYS A 66 -3.56 -3.96 1.29
CA CYS A 66 -2.31 -3.41 1.80
C CYS A 66 -2.49 -2.83 3.21
N ILE A 67 -3.52 -1.99 3.43
CA ILE A 67 -3.81 -1.38 4.75
C ILE A 67 -4.14 -2.46 5.79
N GLU A 68 -4.89 -3.50 5.43
CA GLU A 68 -5.16 -4.64 6.32
C GLU A 68 -3.86 -5.33 6.77
N ALA A 69 -2.92 -5.55 5.85
CA ALA A 69 -1.62 -6.12 6.16
C ALA A 69 -0.78 -5.22 7.08
N ILE A 70 -0.77 -3.91 6.82
CA ILE A 70 -0.10 -2.90 7.66
C ILE A 70 -0.68 -2.93 9.08
N THR A 71 -1.99 -2.91 9.20
CA THR A 71 -2.67 -2.91 10.51
C THR A 71 -2.33 -4.17 11.29
N HIS A 72 -2.34 -5.33 10.65
CA HIS A 72 -1.93 -6.59 11.25
C HIS A 72 -0.45 -6.59 11.68
N LEU A 73 0.44 -6.05 10.85
CA LEU A 73 1.86 -5.96 11.17
C LEU A 73 2.09 -5.05 12.38
N ARG A 74 1.49 -3.85 12.38
CA ARG A 74 1.57 -2.90 13.50
C ARG A 74 1.10 -3.52 14.80
N TYR A 75 -0.03 -4.23 14.76
CA TYR A 75 -0.57 -4.95 15.92
C TYR A 75 0.39 -6.03 16.43
N LYS A 76 0.95 -6.86 15.53
CA LYS A 76 1.93 -7.89 15.90
C LYS A 76 3.18 -7.31 16.55
N LEU A 77 3.73 -6.23 15.97
CA LEU A 77 4.89 -5.55 16.54
C LEU A 77 4.62 -5.08 17.96
N GLN A 78 3.46 -4.46 18.19
CA GLN A 78 3.05 -4.04 19.54
C GLN A 78 2.89 -5.22 20.51
N MET A 79 2.31 -6.34 20.07
CA MET A 79 2.19 -7.55 20.89
C MET A 79 3.55 -8.14 21.28
N PHE A 80 4.56 -8.01 20.42
CA PHE A 80 5.94 -8.43 20.73
C PHE A 80 6.72 -7.40 21.54
N GLY A 81 6.07 -6.32 22.00
CA GLY A 81 6.72 -5.26 22.75
C GLY A 81 7.67 -4.39 21.93
N ILE A 82 7.54 -4.44 20.60
CA ILE A 82 8.33 -3.63 19.67
C ILE A 82 7.62 -2.29 19.49
N PRO A 83 8.19 -1.16 19.95
CA PRO A 83 7.55 0.13 19.83
C PRO A 83 7.52 0.59 18.36
N LEU A 84 6.39 1.13 17.97
CA LEU A 84 6.29 1.87 16.70
C LEU A 84 6.92 3.25 16.88
N ALA A 85 7.59 3.74 15.83
CA ALA A 85 8.10 5.11 15.84
C ALA A 85 6.95 6.09 16.15
N THR A 86 7.22 7.05 17.00
CA THR A 86 6.26 8.06 17.43
C THR A 86 6.57 9.41 16.80
N ASP A 87 5.54 10.13 16.51
CA ASP A 87 5.64 11.54 16.14
C ASP A 87 5.99 12.37 17.37
N HIS A 88 7.05 13.19 17.27
CA HIS A 88 7.58 13.95 18.39
C HIS A 88 6.63 15.04 18.89
N GLU A 89 5.76 15.58 18.00
CA GLU A 89 4.86 16.67 18.37
C GLU A 89 3.58 16.14 19.02
N THR A 90 3.06 15.01 18.50
CA THR A 90 1.77 14.47 18.94
C THR A 90 1.89 13.33 19.94
N GLY A 91 3.06 12.71 20.07
CA GLY A 91 3.29 11.52 20.89
C GLY A 91 2.57 10.26 20.38
N LYS A 92 1.90 10.34 19.23
CA LYS A 92 1.19 9.20 18.60
C LYS A 92 2.13 8.40 17.72
N ALA A 93 1.79 7.13 17.50
CA ALA A 93 2.52 6.33 16.52
C ALA A 93 2.43 6.98 15.13
N LYS A 94 3.58 7.12 14.47
CA LYS A 94 3.64 7.68 13.11
C LYS A 94 2.77 6.87 12.15
N ALA A 95 2.12 7.57 11.21
CA ALA A 95 1.44 6.93 10.11
C ALA A 95 2.43 6.20 9.20
N THR A 96 2.07 5.01 8.75
CA THR A 96 2.90 4.25 7.81
C THR A 96 2.75 4.83 6.41
N MET A 97 3.87 5.16 5.76
CA MET A 97 3.88 5.72 4.41
C MET A 97 3.55 4.65 3.36
N VAL A 98 2.57 4.93 2.52
CA VAL A 98 2.11 4.02 1.45
C VAL A 98 2.18 4.75 0.11
N MET A 99 2.93 4.19 -0.81
CA MET A 99 3.21 4.75 -2.13
C MET A 99 2.25 4.18 -3.17
N CYS A 100 1.69 5.06 -3.99
CA CYS A 100 0.74 4.74 -5.06
C CYS A 100 1.07 5.54 -6.32
N ASP A 101 1.08 4.89 -7.47
CA ASP A 101 1.27 5.55 -8.77
C ASP A 101 -0.02 6.14 -9.37
N ASN A 102 -1.16 5.84 -8.76
CA ASN A 102 -2.45 6.40 -9.18
C ASN A 102 -2.82 7.66 -8.38
N GLU A 103 -2.54 8.82 -8.95
CA GLU A 103 -2.81 10.12 -8.33
C GLU A 103 -4.29 10.30 -7.93
N SER A 104 -5.22 9.75 -8.72
CA SER A 104 -6.65 9.79 -8.37
C SER A 104 -6.94 9.05 -7.07
N VAL A 105 -6.31 7.90 -6.82
CA VAL A 105 -6.48 7.15 -5.58
C VAL A 105 -5.94 7.95 -4.40
N VAL A 106 -4.77 8.54 -4.54
CA VAL A 106 -4.17 9.39 -3.49
C VAL A 106 -5.09 10.56 -3.17
N LYS A 107 -5.50 11.35 -4.17
CA LYS A 107 -6.39 12.50 -3.98
C LYS A 107 -7.72 12.12 -3.35
N ASN A 108 -8.36 11.06 -3.83
CA ASN A 108 -9.65 10.61 -3.31
C ASN A 108 -9.58 10.04 -1.90
N SER A 109 -8.43 9.53 -1.47
CA SER A 109 -8.23 9.01 -0.12
C SER A 109 -7.88 10.09 0.90
N THR A 110 -7.25 11.19 0.47
CA THR A 110 -6.72 12.23 1.36
C THR A 110 -7.58 13.49 1.42
N MET A 111 -8.25 13.86 0.31
CA MET A 111 -9.07 15.08 0.27
C MET A 111 -10.41 14.88 1.00
N VAL A 112 -10.74 15.77 1.92
CA VAL A 112 -11.99 15.73 2.71
C VAL A 112 -13.23 15.83 1.82
N GLU A 113 -13.15 16.65 0.76
CA GLU A 113 -14.25 16.96 -0.15
C GLU A 113 -14.49 15.88 -1.22
N SER A 114 -13.67 14.83 -1.25
CA SER A 114 -13.81 13.78 -2.25
C SER A 114 -15.10 13.00 -2.08
N VAL A 115 -15.88 12.91 -3.15
CA VAL A 115 -17.15 12.18 -3.21
C VAL A 115 -16.99 10.93 -4.09
N LEU A 116 -17.39 9.80 -3.54
CA LEU A 116 -17.38 8.54 -4.28
C LEU A 116 -18.60 8.44 -5.23
N ASN A 117 -18.33 8.51 -6.54
CA ASN A 117 -19.38 8.34 -7.56
C ASN A 117 -19.72 6.87 -7.88
N LYS A 118 -18.95 5.91 -7.36
CA LYS A 118 -19.07 4.47 -7.67
C LYS A 118 -19.43 3.68 -6.42
N LYS A 119 -20.73 3.42 -6.21
CA LYS A 119 -21.26 2.75 -5.00
C LYS A 119 -20.64 1.38 -4.71
N HIS A 120 -20.27 0.60 -5.71
CA HIS A 120 -19.71 -0.74 -5.53
C HIS A 120 -18.31 -0.76 -4.89
N ASN A 121 -17.59 0.36 -4.92
CA ASN A 121 -16.26 0.50 -4.29
C ASN A 121 -16.34 1.14 -2.90
N SER A 122 -17.55 1.40 -2.37
CA SER A 122 -17.74 2.20 -1.16
C SER A 122 -16.98 1.64 0.05
N ILE A 123 -16.99 0.33 0.26
CA ILE A 123 -16.31 -0.30 1.40
C ILE A 123 -14.80 -0.06 1.36
N ALA A 124 -14.14 -0.35 0.24
CA ALA A 124 -12.69 -0.17 0.12
C ALA A 124 -12.30 1.31 0.19
N TYR A 125 -13.09 2.18 -0.44
CA TYR A 125 -12.91 3.63 -0.41
C TYR A 125 -13.02 4.19 1.00
N HIS A 126 -14.11 3.92 1.72
CA HIS A 126 -14.29 4.43 3.08
C HIS A 126 -13.30 3.83 4.07
N TYR A 127 -12.92 2.56 3.88
CA TYR A 127 -11.91 1.92 4.70
C TYR A 127 -10.54 2.61 4.56
N ALA A 128 -10.12 2.93 3.33
CA ALA A 128 -8.89 3.66 3.09
C ALA A 128 -8.91 5.06 3.74
N ARG A 129 -9.96 5.83 3.50
CA ARG A 129 -10.14 7.17 4.07
C ARG A 129 -10.15 7.17 5.60
N TRP A 130 -10.83 6.20 6.20
CA TRP A 130 -10.85 6.06 7.66
C TRP A 130 -9.45 5.83 8.22
N ASN A 131 -8.65 4.94 7.60
CA ASN A 131 -7.29 4.67 8.06
C ASN A 131 -6.34 5.86 7.84
N VAL A 132 -6.54 6.65 6.79
CA VAL A 132 -5.82 7.92 6.58
C VAL A 132 -6.19 8.92 7.67
N ALA A 133 -7.49 9.14 7.91
CA ALA A 133 -7.98 10.05 8.94
C ALA A 133 -7.56 9.64 10.36
N ALA A 134 -7.50 8.34 10.63
CA ALA A 134 -7.03 7.79 11.91
C ALA A 134 -5.49 7.86 12.09
N GLY A 135 -4.75 8.28 11.06
CA GLY A 135 -3.28 8.33 11.11
C GLY A 135 -2.60 6.95 11.14
N VAL A 136 -3.29 5.91 10.68
CA VAL A 136 -2.69 4.57 10.54
C VAL A 136 -1.76 4.52 9.35
N VAL A 137 -2.20 5.11 8.23
CA VAL A 137 -1.44 5.22 6.98
C VAL A 137 -1.45 6.64 6.45
N GLN A 138 -0.40 6.99 5.72
CA GLN A 138 -0.29 8.22 4.95
C GLN A 138 -0.03 7.83 3.49
N LEU A 139 -0.86 8.31 2.58
CA LEU A 139 -0.70 8.02 1.15
C LEU A 139 0.14 9.10 0.48
N SER A 140 1.07 8.66 -0.35
CA SER A 140 1.87 9.54 -1.20
C SER A 140 1.90 9.01 -2.64
N TRP A 141 2.03 9.94 -3.59
CA TRP A 141 2.18 9.56 -4.99
C TRP A 141 3.64 9.20 -5.29
N VAL A 142 3.82 8.20 -6.13
CA VAL A 142 5.11 7.81 -6.70
C VAL A 142 5.00 7.74 -8.23
N ASN A 143 6.09 8.06 -8.93
CA ASN A 143 6.14 7.83 -10.37
C ASN A 143 5.98 6.31 -10.63
N GLY A 144 5.08 5.95 -11.57
CA GLY A 144 4.83 4.55 -11.91
C GLY A 144 6.09 3.77 -12.28
N ASP A 145 7.11 4.44 -12.85
CA ASP A 145 8.40 3.80 -13.15
C ASP A 145 9.17 3.35 -11.91
N LEU A 146 8.87 3.89 -10.76
CA LEU A 146 9.48 3.57 -9.47
C LEU A 146 8.58 2.71 -8.56
N ASN A 147 7.39 2.30 -9.04
CA ASN A 147 6.51 1.49 -8.22
C ASN A 147 6.98 0.03 -8.19
N ILE A 148 7.66 -0.36 -7.11
CA ILE A 148 8.17 -1.71 -6.91
C ILE A 148 7.05 -2.76 -6.91
N ALA A 149 5.82 -2.39 -6.54
CA ALA A 149 4.67 -3.30 -6.54
C ALA A 149 4.29 -3.82 -7.94
N ASP A 150 4.77 -3.19 -9.01
CA ASP A 150 4.65 -3.68 -10.39
C ASP A 150 5.23 -5.09 -10.57
N LEU A 151 6.27 -5.44 -9.82
CA LEU A 151 6.85 -6.79 -9.82
C LEU A 151 5.83 -7.88 -9.45
N PHE A 152 4.81 -7.54 -8.70
CA PHE A 152 3.81 -8.47 -8.15
C PHE A 152 2.50 -8.48 -8.93
N THR A 153 2.31 -7.53 -9.86
CA THR A 153 1.03 -7.34 -10.56
C THR A 153 1.13 -7.41 -12.07
N LYS A 154 2.29 -7.05 -12.65
CA LYS A 154 2.47 -6.86 -14.09
C LYS A 154 3.51 -7.83 -14.67
N ARG A 155 3.36 -8.17 -15.94
CA ARG A 155 4.40 -8.84 -16.72
C ARG A 155 5.34 -7.76 -17.26
N LEU A 156 6.51 -7.65 -16.65
CA LEU A 156 7.50 -6.63 -16.99
C LEU A 156 8.50 -7.15 -18.03
N GLY A 157 8.97 -6.26 -18.91
CA GLY A 157 10.16 -6.50 -19.73
C GLY A 157 11.41 -6.71 -18.87
N GLN A 158 12.45 -7.28 -19.45
CA GLN A 158 13.65 -7.67 -18.72
C GLN A 158 14.30 -6.47 -18.00
N ASP A 159 14.58 -5.39 -18.74
CA ASP A 159 15.29 -4.22 -18.21
C ASP A 159 14.55 -3.59 -17.02
N ARG A 160 13.23 -3.41 -17.17
CA ARG A 160 12.41 -2.85 -16.08
C ARG A 160 12.35 -3.77 -14.87
N ARG A 161 12.24 -5.09 -15.10
CA ARG A 161 12.25 -6.06 -14.01
C ARG A 161 13.58 -6.04 -13.25
N GLU A 162 14.71 -5.99 -13.95
CA GLU A 162 16.03 -5.92 -13.34
C GLU A 162 16.22 -4.64 -12.54
N PHE A 163 15.77 -3.50 -13.07
CA PHE A 163 15.78 -2.22 -12.36
C PHE A 163 14.99 -2.31 -11.04
N LEU A 164 13.73 -2.74 -11.10
CA LEU A 164 12.88 -2.82 -9.89
C LEU A 164 13.35 -3.90 -8.90
N LEU A 165 13.97 -4.99 -9.38
CA LEU A 165 14.60 -5.98 -8.50
C LEU A 165 15.81 -5.40 -7.77
N GLY A 166 16.59 -4.53 -8.40
CA GLY A 166 17.66 -3.79 -7.76
C GLY A 166 17.16 -2.98 -6.56
N GLU A 167 16.05 -2.26 -6.72
CA GLU A 167 15.40 -1.48 -5.67
C GLU A 167 14.73 -2.37 -4.59
N PHE A 168 14.35 -3.58 -4.95
CA PHE A 168 13.69 -4.52 -4.03
C PHE A 168 14.67 -5.28 -3.12
N THR A 169 15.90 -5.52 -3.58
CA THR A 169 16.87 -6.40 -2.88
C THR A 169 17.92 -5.66 -2.06
N TYR A 170 17.80 -4.37 -1.92
CA TYR A 170 18.76 -3.54 -1.19
C TYR A 170 18.36 -3.21 0.17
#